data_321f746c4210a1f5ba8cbcdf77c4f830
#
_entry.id   321f746c4210a1f5ba8cbcdf77c4f830
#
_cell.length_a   1.000
_cell.length_b   1.000
_cell.length_c   1.000
_cell.angle_alpha   90.00
_cell.angle_beta   90.00
_cell.angle_gamma   90.00
#
_symmetry.space_group_name_H-M   'P 1'
#
loop_
_entity.id
_entity.type
_entity.pdbx_description
1 polymer ?
#
loop_
_entity_poly.entity_id
_entity_poly.type
_entity_poly.pdbx_seq_one_letter_code
_entity_poly.pdbx_strand_id
1 'polypeptide(L)'
;ATYPVVPIHFPTFMKSIRIGACLGFYGDNWEPVAASIEYGHVQFIASDHLAELTLAILQKDRQRDPSLGYARDVVPMLLRLWPLMRERGVRFVCNAGGLNPMGAAQAVLAAFAAKGWQARIAVVSGDDVLPRLQDVSTPADELAHLFTGEAVSQVRERLVFGNAYLGAAPIVQALDAGADIVITGRVADAALFLGPLVHGLGWTLGGATEPQDLNRLAQGLTVGHLLECSGQGSGGNFGSQGAWQAIPDLAHIGYPIAEVWEDGSALITKAPGTGGRINFDTVRQQLLYEVHNPHAYHSPDVVLDMGGIQLKDEGDDRVRLTG
;
A
#
# COMPACT_ATOMS: atom_id res chain seq x y z
N ALA A 1 -20.23 -52.48 -26.55
CA ALA A 1 -19.21 -51.46 -26.82
C ALA A 1 -19.28 -50.44 -25.68
N THR A 2 -18.29 -50.42 -24.77
CA THR A 2 -18.13 -49.44 -23.71
C THR A 2 -17.33 -48.27 -24.27
N TYR A 3 -17.92 -47.09 -24.28
CA TYR A 3 -17.25 -45.85 -24.65
C TYR A 3 -16.33 -45.44 -23.50
N PRO A 4 -15.09 -44.99 -23.75
CA PRO A 4 -14.21 -44.51 -22.72
C PRO A 4 -14.76 -43.15 -22.19
N VAL A 5 -14.97 -43.08 -20.87
CA VAL A 5 -15.30 -41.80 -20.21
C VAL A 5 -14.01 -40.99 -20.14
N VAL A 6 -13.92 -39.94 -20.93
CA VAL A 6 -12.84 -38.95 -20.82
C VAL A 6 -13.21 -37.97 -19.69
N PRO A 7 -12.41 -37.88 -18.62
CA PRO A 7 -12.71 -36.90 -17.58
C PRO A 7 -12.64 -35.48 -18.17
N ILE A 8 -13.73 -34.75 -18.07
CA ILE A 8 -13.75 -33.33 -18.40
C ILE A 8 -12.98 -32.62 -17.29
N HIS A 9 -11.77 -32.18 -17.57
CA HIS A 9 -11.04 -31.26 -16.72
C HIS A 9 -11.69 -29.88 -16.88
N PHE A 10 -12.47 -29.48 -15.88
CA PHE A 10 -12.84 -28.07 -15.72
C PHE A 10 -11.55 -27.32 -15.35
N PRO A 11 -11.23 -26.20 -16.01
CA PRO A 11 -10.11 -25.39 -15.58
C PRO A 11 -10.39 -24.97 -14.14
N THR A 12 -9.52 -25.34 -13.22
CA THR A 12 -9.52 -24.84 -11.84
C THR A 12 -9.26 -23.34 -11.95
N PHE A 13 -10.27 -22.51 -11.72
CA PHE A 13 -10.06 -21.06 -11.67
C PHE A 13 -9.14 -20.78 -10.49
N MET A 14 -7.95 -20.26 -10.77
CA MET A 14 -7.04 -19.82 -9.72
C MET A 14 -7.72 -18.69 -8.94
N LYS A 15 -7.61 -18.75 -7.62
CA LYS A 15 -8.09 -17.69 -6.74
C LYS A 15 -7.33 -16.40 -7.05
N SER A 16 -8.05 -15.29 -7.18
CA SER A 16 -7.46 -13.97 -7.34
C SER A 16 -8.03 -12.97 -6.35
N ILE A 17 -7.27 -11.93 -6.08
CA ILE A 17 -7.65 -10.76 -5.28
C ILE A 17 -7.42 -9.52 -6.12
N ARG A 18 -8.40 -8.61 -6.11
CA ARG A 18 -8.26 -7.28 -6.72
C ARG A 18 -8.09 -6.25 -5.62
N ILE A 19 -7.00 -5.48 -5.70
CA ILE A 19 -6.66 -4.41 -4.78
C ILE A 19 -6.45 -3.11 -5.56
N GLY A 20 -7.06 -2.02 -5.10
CA GLY A 20 -6.94 -0.70 -5.71
C GLY A 20 -6.13 0.25 -4.85
N ALA A 21 -5.44 1.19 -5.51
CA ALA A 21 -4.79 2.31 -4.86
C ALA A 21 -5.80 3.39 -4.45
N CYS A 22 -5.51 4.08 -3.35
CA CYS A 22 -6.17 5.31 -2.94
C CYS A 22 -5.19 6.47 -3.06
N LEU A 23 -4.81 7.14 -1.97
CA LEU A 23 -3.84 8.23 -2.01
C LEU A 23 -2.42 7.68 -2.21
N GLY A 24 -1.57 8.46 -2.90
CA GLY A 24 -0.14 8.25 -2.96
C GLY A 24 0.66 9.22 -2.08
N PHE A 25 0.01 10.21 -1.47
CA PHE A 25 0.61 11.16 -0.50
C PHE A 25 -0.47 11.91 0.29
N TYR A 26 -0.11 12.51 1.41
CA TYR A 26 -1.00 13.32 2.22
C TYR A 26 -1.52 14.54 1.45
N GLY A 27 -2.84 14.66 1.32
CA GLY A 27 -3.50 15.73 0.58
C GLY A 27 -3.75 15.42 -0.90
N ASP A 28 -3.48 14.19 -1.35
CA ASP A 28 -3.86 13.72 -2.68
C ASP A 28 -5.39 13.64 -2.84
N ASN A 29 -5.86 13.56 -4.08
CA ASN A 29 -7.28 13.49 -4.38
C ASN A 29 -7.82 12.06 -4.20
N TRP A 30 -8.80 11.84 -3.35
CA TRP A 30 -9.43 10.53 -3.14
C TRP A 30 -10.68 10.28 -4.01
N GLU A 31 -11.19 11.27 -4.75
CA GLU A 31 -12.39 11.12 -5.56
C GLU A 31 -12.29 9.98 -6.62
N PRO A 32 -11.14 9.76 -7.29
CA PRO A 32 -10.98 8.65 -8.25
C PRO A 32 -11.21 7.25 -7.64
N VAL A 33 -11.03 7.10 -6.34
CA VAL A 33 -11.18 5.82 -5.63
C VAL A 33 -12.61 5.29 -5.69
N ALA A 34 -13.60 6.19 -5.73
CA ALA A 34 -15.00 5.81 -5.86
C ALA A 34 -15.23 4.95 -7.12
N ALA A 35 -14.62 5.31 -8.26
CA ALA A 35 -14.69 4.52 -9.49
C ALA A 35 -14.03 3.14 -9.34
N SER A 36 -12.90 3.06 -8.62
CA SER A 36 -12.24 1.77 -8.33
C SER A 36 -13.13 0.85 -7.50
N ILE A 37 -13.85 1.37 -6.52
CA ILE A 37 -14.78 0.61 -5.68
C ILE A 37 -16.03 0.20 -6.48
N GLU A 38 -16.58 1.12 -7.27
CA GLU A 38 -17.85 0.93 -7.96
C GLU A 38 -17.72 0.03 -9.18
N TYR A 39 -16.66 0.20 -9.98
CA TYR A 39 -16.49 -0.45 -11.29
C TYR A 39 -15.22 -1.32 -11.36
N GLY A 40 -14.29 -1.19 -10.41
CA GLY A 40 -13.03 -1.93 -10.42
C GLY A 40 -13.12 -3.34 -9.82
N HIS A 41 -14.25 -3.71 -9.21
CA HIS A 41 -14.46 -5.01 -8.56
C HIS A 41 -13.38 -5.36 -7.51
N VAL A 42 -12.90 -4.35 -6.76
CA VAL A 42 -11.85 -4.52 -5.76
C VAL A 42 -12.40 -5.13 -4.48
N GLN A 43 -11.62 -5.96 -3.81
CA GLN A 43 -11.89 -6.46 -2.46
C GLN A 43 -11.19 -5.59 -1.39
N PHE A 44 -10.11 -4.94 -1.77
CA PHE A 44 -9.33 -4.08 -0.89
C PHE A 44 -8.99 -2.76 -1.58
N ILE A 45 -8.91 -1.71 -0.76
CA ILE A 45 -8.29 -0.42 -1.12
C ILE A 45 -7.17 -0.18 -0.13
N ALA A 46 -6.00 0.20 -0.61
CA ALA A 46 -4.90 0.64 0.22
C ALA A 46 -4.50 2.09 -0.10
N SER A 47 -4.12 2.84 0.93
CA SER A 47 -3.87 4.28 0.84
C SER A 47 -2.57 4.64 1.55
N ASP A 48 -1.64 5.22 0.82
CA ASP A 48 -0.39 5.72 1.34
C ASP A 48 -0.47 7.25 1.56
N HIS A 49 -0.26 7.66 2.80
CA HIS A 49 -0.31 9.08 3.21
C HIS A 49 1.06 9.60 3.64
N LEU A 50 2.05 8.70 3.80
CA LEU A 50 3.25 9.03 4.56
C LEU A 50 4.50 9.09 3.68
N ALA A 51 5.21 10.19 3.87
CA ALA A 51 6.62 10.35 3.56
C ALA A 51 7.30 10.96 4.79
N GLU A 52 8.62 11.06 4.80
CA GLU A 52 9.38 11.72 5.88
C GLU A 52 8.92 13.16 6.08
N LEU A 53 8.66 13.88 4.99
CA LEU A 53 8.10 15.24 5.03
C LEU A 53 6.72 15.25 5.72
N THR A 54 5.85 14.30 5.41
CA THR A 54 4.54 14.19 6.05
C THR A 54 4.66 13.96 7.54
N LEU A 55 5.53 13.04 7.98
CA LEU A 55 5.78 12.81 9.41
C LEU A 55 6.26 14.08 10.12
N ALA A 56 7.13 14.87 9.48
CA ALA A 56 7.58 16.15 10.03
C ALA A 56 6.44 17.18 10.17
N ILE A 57 5.49 17.21 9.22
CA ILE A 57 4.28 18.05 9.29
C ILE A 57 3.39 17.56 10.44
N LEU A 58 3.12 16.27 10.53
CA LEU A 58 2.31 15.67 11.58
C LEU A 58 2.91 15.87 12.98
N GLN A 59 4.25 15.87 13.09
CA GLN A 59 4.94 16.18 14.34
C GLN A 59 4.71 17.64 14.78
N LYS A 60 4.74 18.59 13.85
CA LYS A 60 4.40 19.99 14.17
C LYS A 60 2.96 20.12 14.64
N ASP A 61 2.03 19.40 14.03
CA ASP A 61 0.63 19.40 14.46
C ASP A 61 0.52 18.80 15.86
N ARG A 62 1.16 17.65 16.16
CA ARG A 62 1.15 17.00 17.46
C ARG A 62 1.78 17.86 18.57
N GLN A 63 2.79 18.67 18.26
CA GLN A 63 3.39 19.61 19.20
C GLN A 63 2.42 20.75 19.60
N ARG A 64 1.52 21.14 18.70
CA ARG A 64 0.51 22.18 18.96
C ARG A 64 -0.70 21.59 19.70
N ASP A 65 -1.10 20.41 19.32
CA ASP A 65 -2.22 19.68 19.89
C ASP A 65 -1.88 18.18 19.95
N PRO A 66 -1.65 17.61 21.15
CA PRO A 66 -1.29 16.21 21.34
C PRO A 66 -2.33 15.20 20.82
N SER A 67 -3.57 15.61 20.57
CA SER A 67 -4.59 14.76 19.97
C SER A 67 -4.41 14.57 18.46
N LEU A 68 -3.62 15.43 17.82
CA LEU A 68 -3.27 15.37 16.40
C LEU A 68 -2.04 14.49 16.17
N GLY A 69 -1.42 14.58 14.98
CA GLY A 69 -0.27 13.77 14.58
C GLY A 69 -0.63 12.67 13.60
N TYR A 70 -1.82 12.72 13.02
CA TYR A 70 -2.30 11.84 11.97
C TYR A 70 -2.80 12.65 10.76
N ALA A 71 -2.89 12.02 9.59
CA ALA A 71 -3.40 12.64 8.36
C ALA A 71 -4.92 12.88 8.49
N ARG A 72 -5.31 14.14 8.70
CA ARG A 72 -6.70 14.50 9.04
C ARG A 72 -7.70 14.29 7.91
N ASP A 73 -7.24 14.22 6.67
CA ASP A 73 -8.05 13.93 5.49
C ASP A 73 -8.66 12.51 5.51
N VAL A 74 -8.12 11.58 6.31
CA VAL A 74 -8.68 10.23 6.49
C VAL A 74 -10.14 10.26 6.94
N VAL A 75 -10.54 11.24 7.75
CA VAL A 75 -11.92 11.34 8.26
C VAL A 75 -12.91 11.71 7.16
N PRO A 76 -12.78 12.86 6.45
CA PRO A 76 -13.70 13.19 5.35
C PRO A 76 -13.65 12.18 4.21
N MET A 77 -12.48 11.61 3.89
CA MET A 77 -12.32 10.55 2.91
C MET A 77 -13.16 9.32 3.26
N LEU A 78 -13.01 8.78 4.47
CA LEU A 78 -13.77 7.61 4.90
C LEU A 78 -15.28 7.91 5.06
N LEU A 79 -15.66 9.12 5.47
CA LEU A 79 -17.07 9.53 5.45
C LEU A 79 -17.68 9.50 4.04
N ARG A 80 -16.88 9.82 3.04
CA ARG A 80 -17.31 9.80 1.62
C ARG A 80 -17.36 8.38 1.04
N LEU A 81 -16.33 7.56 1.34
CA LEU A 81 -16.16 6.24 0.72
C LEU A 81 -16.88 5.10 1.46
N TRP A 82 -17.05 5.21 2.77
CA TRP A 82 -17.58 4.13 3.60
C TRP A 82 -18.93 3.53 3.15
N PRO A 83 -19.94 4.33 2.77
CA PRO A 83 -21.20 3.76 2.29
C PRO A 83 -21.01 2.83 1.09
N LEU A 84 -20.18 3.25 0.13
CA LEU A 84 -19.88 2.49 -1.07
C LEU A 84 -19.03 1.25 -0.77
N MET A 85 -18.00 1.40 0.07
CA MET A 85 -17.18 0.27 0.52
C MET A 85 -18.03 -0.80 1.22
N ARG A 86 -18.92 -0.38 2.09
CA ARG A 86 -19.80 -1.26 2.84
C ARG A 86 -20.78 -2.00 1.93
N GLU A 87 -21.35 -1.31 0.93
CA GLU A 87 -22.24 -1.91 -0.08
C GLU A 87 -21.52 -2.99 -0.90
N ARG A 88 -20.27 -2.73 -1.26
CA ARG A 88 -19.47 -3.62 -2.11
C ARG A 88 -18.62 -4.64 -1.32
N GLY A 89 -18.63 -4.59 0.00
CA GLY A 89 -17.81 -5.48 0.85
C GLY A 89 -16.31 -5.21 0.76
N VAL A 90 -15.91 -3.97 0.45
CA VAL A 90 -14.50 -3.57 0.32
C VAL A 90 -13.91 -3.23 1.68
N ARG A 91 -12.71 -3.73 1.98
CA ARG A 91 -11.92 -3.38 3.15
C ARG A 91 -10.88 -2.32 2.81
N PHE A 92 -10.48 -1.56 3.83
CA PHE A 92 -9.57 -0.43 3.68
C PHE A 92 -8.34 -0.57 4.59
N VAL A 93 -7.16 -0.27 4.03
CA VAL A 93 -5.89 -0.25 4.78
C VAL A 93 -5.20 1.08 4.51
N CYS A 94 -4.70 1.77 5.53
CA CYS A 94 -3.96 3.01 5.33
C CYS A 94 -2.94 3.26 6.45
N ASN A 95 -1.90 4.05 6.13
CA ASN A 95 -0.92 4.56 7.09
C ASN A 95 -1.23 6.00 7.56
N ALA A 96 -2.47 6.45 7.35
CA ALA A 96 -2.94 7.78 7.77
C ALA A 96 -2.75 8.06 9.28
N GLY A 97 -2.54 7.03 10.09
CA GLY A 97 -2.28 7.15 11.52
C GLY A 97 -1.01 7.93 11.85
N GLY A 98 -0.02 7.92 10.96
CA GLY A 98 1.21 8.71 11.12
C GLY A 98 1.85 8.50 12.48
N LEU A 99 1.96 9.57 13.27
CA LEU A 99 2.52 9.57 14.63
C LEU A 99 1.46 9.34 15.74
N ASN A 100 0.18 9.19 15.38
CA ASN A 100 -0.93 8.99 16.32
C ASN A 100 -2.04 8.12 15.69
N PRO A 101 -1.78 6.84 15.40
CA PRO A 101 -2.77 5.99 14.77
C PRO A 101 -4.03 5.76 15.63
N MET A 102 -3.91 5.79 16.96
CA MET A 102 -5.05 5.68 17.85
C MET A 102 -5.95 6.93 17.75
N GLY A 103 -5.36 8.13 17.68
CA GLY A 103 -6.11 9.38 17.50
C GLY A 103 -6.87 9.39 16.16
N ALA A 104 -6.25 8.90 15.08
CA ALA A 104 -6.93 8.74 13.80
C ALA A 104 -8.14 7.81 13.90
N ALA A 105 -7.98 6.65 14.50
CA ALA A 105 -9.07 5.68 14.69
C ALA A 105 -10.21 6.25 15.53
N GLN A 106 -9.91 6.94 16.62
CA GLN A 106 -10.90 7.60 17.46
C GLN A 106 -11.68 8.68 16.70
N ALA A 107 -11.00 9.49 15.87
CA ALA A 107 -11.63 10.52 15.07
C ALA A 107 -12.59 9.91 14.03
N VAL A 108 -12.18 8.83 13.35
CA VAL A 108 -13.04 8.10 12.40
C VAL A 108 -14.25 7.48 13.11
N LEU A 109 -14.03 6.80 14.24
CA LEU A 109 -15.13 6.20 15.03
C LEU A 109 -16.14 7.25 15.49
N ALA A 110 -15.69 8.40 15.98
CA ALA A 110 -16.57 9.50 16.39
C ALA A 110 -17.40 10.03 15.21
N ALA A 111 -16.76 10.20 14.05
CA ALA A 111 -17.44 10.65 12.82
C ALA A 111 -18.47 9.62 12.33
N PHE A 112 -18.17 8.32 12.40
CA PHE A 112 -19.07 7.24 12.02
C PHE A 112 -20.24 7.15 13.01
N ALA A 113 -19.99 7.25 14.31
CA ALA A 113 -21.03 7.26 15.34
C ALA A 113 -22.03 8.40 15.13
N ALA A 114 -21.57 9.60 14.74
CA ALA A 114 -22.44 10.73 14.40
C ALA A 114 -23.35 10.46 13.18
N LYS A 115 -23.00 9.48 12.34
CA LYS A 115 -23.82 9.01 11.21
C LYS A 115 -24.63 7.74 11.52
N GLY A 116 -24.51 7.19 12.72
CA GLY A 116 -25.11 5.89 13.08
C GLY A 116 -24.44 4.71 12.37
N TRP A 117 -23.21 4.86 11.87
CA TRP A 117 -22.46 3.82 11.19
C TRP A 117 -21.59 3.03 12.16
N GLN A 118 -21.37 1.76 11.83
CA GLN A 118 -20.49 0.86 12.58
C GLN A 118 -19.42 0.31 11.65
N ALA A 119 -18.18 0.21 12.15
CA ALA A 119 -17.05 -0.44 11.50
C ALA A 119 -16.14 -1.05 12.56
N ARG A 120 -15.47 -2.14 12.20
CA ARG A 120 -14.38 -2.72 12.98
C ARG A 120 -13.09 -2.08 12.50
N ILE A 121 -12.53 -1.20 13.32
CA ILE A 121 -11.28 -0.51 13.03
C ILE A 121 -10.16 -1.14 13.84
N ALA A 122 -9.14 -1.67 13.18
CA ALA A 122 -7.91 -2.11 13.80
C ALA A 122 -6.85 -1.01 13.72
N VAL A 123 -6.04 -0.91 14.76
CA VAL A 123 -4.91 0.02 14.84
C VAL A 123 -3.61 -0.79 14.90
N VAL A 124 -2.68 -0.47 14.01
CA VAL A 124 -1.32 -1.00 14.04
C VAL A 124 -0.39 0.09 14.59
N SER A 125 0.34 -0.25 15.64
CA SER A 125 1.31 0.61 16.32
C SER A 125 2.59 -0.17 16.64
N GLY A 126 3.61 0.53 17.17
CA GLY A 126 4.89 -0.07 17.51
C GLY A 126 6.03 0.36 16.58
N ASP A 127 5.72 1.25 15.67
CA ASP A 127 6.68 1.90 14.77
C ASP A 127 7.46 3.05 15.46
N ASP A 128 6.91 3.66 16.53
CA ASP A 128 7.59 4.71 17.29
C ASP A 128 8.79 4.13 18.06
N VAL A 129 9.98 4.45 17.59
CA VAL A 129 11.27 4.03 18.19
C VAL A 129 11.99 5.19 18.87
N LEU A 130 11.40 6.38 18.93
CA LEU A 130 12.02 7.55 19.56
C LEU A 130 12.46 7.28 21.00
N PRO A 131 11.67 6.63 21.88
CA PRO A 131 12.11 6.32 23.25
C PRO A 131 13.41 5.49 23.28
N ARG A 132 13.55 4.52 22.35
CA ARG A 132 14.77 3.71 22.22
C ARG A 132 15.95 4.53 21.70
N LEU A 133 15.72 5.43 20.75
CA LEU A 133 16.76 6.30 20.20
C LEU A 133 17.27 7.31 21.24
N GLN A 134 16.40 7.73 22.17
CA GLN A 134 16.72 8.65 23.26
C GLN A 134 17.36 7.96 24.46
N ASP A 135 17.23 6.63 24.58
CA ASP A 135 17.82 5.87 25.67
C ASP A 135 19.36 5.84 25.55
N VAL A 136 20.03 6.42 26.54
CA VAL A 136 21.52 6.48 26.60
C VAL A 136 22.16 5.11 26.80
N SER A 137 21.43 4.09 27.24
CA SER A 137 21.91 2.72 27.37
C SER A 137 21.97 1.99 26.01
N THR A 138 21.28 2.51 24.99
CA THR A 138 21.40 1.98 23.62
C THR A 138 22.79 2.26 23.08
N PRO A 139 23.58 1.24 22.67
CA PRO A 139 24.92 1.43 22.16
C PRO A 139 24.93 2.39 20.97
N ALA A 140 25.79 3.40 21.01
CA ALA A 140 25.83 4.48 20.02
C ALA A 140 26.24 4.00 18.62
N ASP A 141 26.99 2.93 18.56
CA ASP A 141 27.57 2.30 17.37
C ASP A 141 26.59 1.34 16.68
N GLU A 142 25.51 0.91 17.35
CA GLU A 142 24.47 0.09 16.73
C GLU A 142 23.55 0.89 15.78
N LEU A 143 23.48 2.22 15.93
CA LEU A 143 22.57 3.10 15.21
C LEU A 143 23.35 4.29 14.64
N ALA A 144 24.00 4.06 13.52
CA ALA A 144 24.68 5.10 12.76
C ALA A 144 23.82 5.56 11.58
N HIS A 145 23.95 6.83 11.21
CA HIS A 145 23.33 7.37 10.01
C HIS A 145 23.80 6.60 8.77
N LEU A 146 22.87 6.08 7.98
CA LEU A 146 23.15 5.15 6.88
C LEU A 146 24.16 5.70 5.85
N PHE A 147 24.10 6.99 5.54
CA PHE A 147 24.94 7.60 4.52
C PHE A 147 26.19 8.28 5.08
N THR A 148 26.12 8.89 6.26
CA THR A 148 27.24 9.67 6.82
C THR A 148 28.05 8.90 7.86
N GLY A 149 27.49 7.81 8.42
CA GLY A 149 28.10 7.09 9.53
C GLY A 149 28.05 7.84 10.87
N GLU A 150 27.37 9.00 10.94
CA GLU A 150 27.24 9.77 12.18
C GLU A 150 26.47 8.96 13.22
N ALA A 151 27.04 8.82 14.41
CA ALA A 151 26.41 8.05 15.48
C ALA A 151 25.16 8.77 16.02
N VAL A 152 24.12 8.02 16.38
CA VAL A 152 22.87 8.56 16.95
C VAL A 152 23.11 9.41 18.20
N SER A 153 24.17 9.14 18.97
CA SER A 153 24.54 9.91 20.16
C SER A 153 24.81 11.40 19.89
N GLN A 154 25.25 11.75 18.66
CA GLN A 154 25.54 13.13 18.27
C GLN A 154 24.29 13.94 17.97
N VAL A 155 23.16 13.28 17.69
CA VAL A 155 21.88 13.92 17.32
C VAL A 155 20.75 13.64 18.32
N ARG A 156 20.96 12.74 19.27
CA ARG A 156 19.96 12.18 20.19
C ARG A 156 19.06 13.22 20.85
N GLU A 157 19.65 14.30 21.38
CA GLU A 157 18.91 15.38 22.05
C GLU A 157 18.08 16.23 21.11
N ARG A 158 18.35 16.19 19.80
CA ARG A 158 17.64 16.93 18.77
C ARG A 158 16.53 16.13 18.11
N LEU A 159 16.45 14.81 18.39
CA LEU A 159 15.41 13.96 17.81
C LEU A 159 14.04 14.30 18.41
N VAL A 160 13.06 14.55 17.57
CA VAL A 160 11.69 14.91 17.96
C VAL A 160 10.64 13.86 17.54
N PHE A 161 11.00 12.98 16.63
CA PHE A 161 10.29 11.74 16.30
C PHE A 161 11.28 10.75 15.68
N GLY A 162 10.92 9.47 15.67
CA GLY A 162 11.67 8.40 15.02
C GLY A 162 10.78 7.20 14.86
N ASN A 163 10.63 6.70 13.64
CA ASN A 163 9.75 5.59 13.30
C ASN A 163 10.49 4.50 12.54
N ALA A 164 10.26 3.25 12.93
CA ALA A 164 10.68 2.09 12.15
C ALA A 164 9.63 1.78 11.08
N TYR A 165 10.08 1.35 9.91
CA TYR A 165 9.19 0.83 8.87
C TYR A 165 8.75 -0.59 9.26
N LEU A 166 7.49 -0.77 9.64
CA LEU A 166 6.93 -2.09 9.90
C LEU A 166 6.57 -2.79 8.59
N GLY A 167 6.55 -4.12 8.60
CA GLY A 167 6.13 -4.94 7.47
C GLY A 167 4.63 -5.23 7.46
N ALA A 168 4.22 -6.15 6.59
CA ALA A 168 2.84 -6.53 6.36
C ALA A 168 2.21 -7.37 7.49
N ALA A 169 3.00 -8.05 8.33
CA ALA A 169 2.50 -9.00 9.32
C ALA A 169 1.41 -8.43 10.25
N PRO A 170 1.53 -7.23 10.85
CA PRO A 170 0.48 -6.69 11.70
C PRO A 170 -0.78 -6.31 10.92
N ILE A 171 -0.67 -5.97 9.63
CA ILE A 171 -1.82 -5.72 8.75
C ILE A 171 -2.58 -7.04 8.51
N VAL A 172 -1.86 -8.14 8.23
CA VAL A 172 -2.46 -9.47 8.08
C VAL A 172 -3.22 -9.86 9.35
N GLN A 173 -2.61 -9.72 10.53
CA GLN A 173 -3.24 -10.01 11.81
C GLN A 173 -4.53 -9.20 12.03
N ALA A 174 -4.53 -7.91 11.68
CA ALA A 174 -5.70 -7.05 11.77
C ALA A 174 -6.84 -7.52 10.84
N LEU A 175 -6.50 -7.88 9.60
CA LEU A 175 -7.46 -8.38 8.61
C LEU A 175 -8.01 -9.76 9.00
N ASP A 176 -7.17 -10.65 9.55
CA ASP A 176 -7.57 -11.98 10.05
C ASP A 176 -8.51 -11.86 11.26
N ALA A 177 -8.30 -10.85 12.12
CA ALA A 177 -9.22 -10.50 13.21
C ALA A 177 -10.54 -9.89 12.70
N GLY A 178 -10.70 -9.72 11.40
CA GLY A 178 -11.91 -9.27 10.73
C GLY A 178 -12.09 -7.76 10.71
N ALA A 179 -11.03 -6.97 10.73
CA ALA A 179 -11.11 -5.51 10.57
C ALA A 179 -11.71 -5.14 9.21
N ASP A 180 -12.59 -4.15 9.21
CA ASP A 180 -13.12 -3.50 8.00
C ASP A 180 -12.17 -2.40 7.53
N ILE A 181 -11.53 -1.73 8.49
CA ILE A 181 -10.56 -0.66 8.28
C ILE A 181 -9.32 -0.95 9.14
N VAL A 182 -8.13 -0.86 8.55
CA VAL A 182 -6.84 -0.94 9.26
C VAL A 182 -6.14 0.40 9.14
N ILE A 183 -5.83 1.02 10.28
CA ILE A 183 -5.09 2.29 10.34
C ILE A 183 -3.74 2.00 10.99
N THR A 184 -2.65 2.31 10.29
CA THR A 184 -1.30 2.09 10.79
C THR A 184 -0.57 3.40 11.05
N GLY A 185 0.50 3.35 11.85
CA GLY A 185 1.58 4.32 11.81
C GLY A 185 2.48 4.10 10.60
N ARG A 186 3.81 4.27 10.77
CA ARG A 186 4.76 4.04 9.68
C ARG A 186 4.93 2.54 9.40
N VAL A 187 4.57 2.14 8.22
CA VAL A 187 4.89 0.84 7.63
C VAL A 187 5.65 1.07 6.32
N ALA A 188 6.30 0.06 5.77
CA ALA A 188 6.80 0.13 4.40
C ALA A 188 5.61 0.32 3.43
N ASP A 189 5.72 1.21 2.46
CA ASP A 189 4.60 1.65 1.62
C ASP A 189 3.95 0.46 0.89
N ALA A 190 4.77 -0.40 0.29
CA ALA A 190 4.29 -1.62 -0.35
C ALA A 190 3.65 -2.64 0.61
N ALA A 191 3.94 -2.58 1.92
CA ALA A 191 3.32 -3.47 2.91
C ALA A 191 1.81 -3.23 3.07
N LEU A 192 1.33 -2.01 2.77
CA LEU A 192 -0.10 -1.66 2.75
C LEU A 192 -0.89 -2.52 1.75
N PHE A 193 -0.24 -2.93 0.68
CA PHE A 193 -0.79 -3.77 -0.38
C PHE A 193 -0.46 -5.24 -0.16
N LEU A 194 0.77 -5.56 0.25
CA LEU A 194 1.21 -6.93 0.52
C LEU A 194 0.35 -7.58 1.63
N GLY A 195 0.02 -6.85 2.69
CA GLY A 195 -0.81 -7.38 3.79
C GLY A 195 -2.16 -7.92 3.33
N PRO A 196 -2.99 -7.14 2.61
CA PRO A 196 -4.23 -7.62 2.00
C PRO A 196 -4.06 -8.81 1.05
N LEU A 197 -2.99 -8.86 0.25
CA LEU A 197 -2.71 -9.97 -0.66
C LEU A 197 -2.38 -11.25 0.11
N VAL A 198 -1.51 -11.16 1.11
CA VAL A 198 -1.18 -12.31 2.00
C VAL A 198 -2.45 -12.83 2.68
N HIS A 199 -3.24 -11.95 3.29
CA HIS A 199 -4.52 -12.32 3.92
C HIS A 199 -5.49 -12.95 2.91
N GLY A 200 -5.70 -12.31 1.77
CA GLY A 200 -6.70 -12.70 0.80
C GLY A 200 -6.35 -13.99 0.03
N LEU A 201 -5.08 -14.19 -0.29
CA LEU A 201 -4.60 -15.36 -1.04
C LEU A 201 -4.14 -16.49 -0.12
N GLY A 202 -3.98 -16.23 1.19
CA GLY A 202 -3.52 -17.22 2.15
C GLY A 202 -2.04 -17.55 2.00
N TRP A 203 -1.22 -16.59 1.60
CA TRP A 203 0.22 -16.79 1.47
C TRP A 203 0.90 -16.89 2.84
N THR A 204 2.00 -17.63 2.91
CA THR A 204 2.83 -17.72 4.11
C THR A 204 3.66 -16.46 4.26
N LEU A 205 3.48 -15.75 5.38
CA LEU A 205 4.28 -14.61 5.78
C LEU A 205 4.95 -14.94 7.13
N GLY A 206 6.24 -14.62 7.24
CA GLY A 206 7.01 -14.96 8.44
C GLY A 206 7.43 -16.42 8.45
N GLY A 207 8.75 -16.65 8.44
CA GLY A 207 9.30 -17.99 8.34
C GLY A 207 9.17 -18.65 6.95
N ALA A 208 8.77 -17.90 5.93
CA ALA A 208 8.82 -18.34 4.54
C ALA A 208 10.29 -18.62 4.16
N THR A 209 10.60 -19.87 3.87
CA THR A 209 11.94 -20.33 3.45
C THR A 209 11.92 -20.98 2.09
N GLU A 210 10.76 -21.44 1.67
CA GLU A 210 10.60 -22.07 0.37
C GLU A 210 10.69 -21.03 -0.74
N PRO A 211 11.46 -21.27 -1.81
CA PRO A 211 11.62 -20.31 -2.90
C PRO A 211 10.31 -19.83 -3.50
N GLN A 212 9.30 -20.70 -3.59
CA GLN A 212 8.00 -20.36 -4.13
C GLN A 212 7.25 -19.37 -3.24
N ASP A 213 7.30 -19.51 -1.91
CA ASP A 213 6.66 -18.60 -0.98
C ASP A 213 7.36 -17.24 -0.97
N LEU A 214 8.71 -17.25 -0.97
CA LEU A 214 9.49 -16.02 -1.09
C LEU A 214 9.19 -15.29 -2.41
N ASN A 215 9.07 -16.01 -3.52
CA ASN A 215 8.73 -15.41 -4.81
C ASN A 215 7.33 -14.78 -4.81
N ARG A 216 6.33 -15.42 -4.20
CA ARG A 216 4.98 -14.85 -4.05
C ARG A 216 5.01 -13.54 -3.26
N LEU A 217 5.75 -13.50 -2.16
CA LEU A 217 5.92 -12.29 -1.34
C LEU A 217 6.64 -11.18 -2.15
N ALA A 218 7.69 -11.53 -2.89
CA ALA A 218 8.42 -10.60 -3.75
C ALA A 218 7.50 -10.01 -4.84
N GLN A 219 6.66 -10.83 -5.47
CA GLN A 219 5.68 -10.37 -6.45
C GLN A 219 4.59 -9.50 -5.81
N GLY A 220 4.09 -9.88 -4.64
CA GLY A 220 3.14 -9.04 -3.89
C GLY A 220 3.74 -7.69 -3.48
N LEU A 221 5.02 -7.67 -3.11
CA LEU A 221 5.77 -6.44 -2.83
C LEU A 221 5.91 -5.58 -4.09
N THR A 222 6.20 -6.20 -5.24
CA THR A 222 6.25 -5.50 -6.53
C THR A 222 4.91 -4.86 -6.88
N VAL A 223 3.81 -5.58 -6.68
CA VAL A 223 2.46 -5.02 -6.85
C VAL A 223 2.25 -3.83 -5.93
N GLY A 224 2.64 -3.93 -4.66
CA GLY A 224 2.55 -2.82 -3.70
C GLY A 224 3.31 -1.60 -4.18
N HIS A 225 4.55 -1.76 -4.61
CA HIS A 225 5.38 -0.69 -5.16
C HIS A 225 4.78 -0.04 -6.43
N LEU A 226 4.10 -0.82 -7.27
CA LEU A 226 3.43 -0.29 -8.46
C LEU A 226 2.16 0.53 -8.14
N LEU A 227 1.53 0.29 -6.98
CA LEU A 227 0.27 0.92 -6.61
C LEU A 227 0.41 2.04 -5.57
N GLU A 228 1.45 2.03 -4.73
CA GLU A 228 1.59 2.95 -3.59
C GLU A 228 1.54 4.43 -3.97
N CYS A 229 2.13 4.80 -5.10
CA CYS A 229 2.12 6.17 -5.61
C CYS A 229 0.83 6.52 -6.38
N SER A 230 -0.22 5.71 -6.28
CA SER A 230 -1.56 6.00 -6.78
C SER A 230 -1.60 6.43 -8.25
N GLY A 231 -2.16 7.59 -8.55
CA GLY A 231 -2.29 8.13 -9.92
C GLY A 231 -0.99 8.24 -10.69
N GLN A 232 0.17 8.22 -10.01
CA GLN A 232 1.48 8.18 -10.69
C GLN A 232 1.61 6.91 -11.54
N GLY A 233 1.15 5.74 -11.05
CA GLY A 233 1.14 4.49 -11.80
C GLY A 233 0.25 4.51 -13.04
N SER A 234 -0.75 5.40 -13.08
CA SER A 234 -1.63 5.63 -14.24
C SER A 234 -1.18 6.79 -15.13
N GLY A 235 0.03 7.29 -14.94
CA GLY A 235 0.62 8.35 -15.76
C GLY A 235 0.49 9.77 -15.20
N GLY A 236 0.05 9.95 -13.94
CA GLY A 236 -0.08 11.25 -13.30
C GLY A 236 1.24 12.01 -13.14
N ASN A 237 2.38 11.33 -13.22
CA ASN A 237 3.73 11.91 -13.21
C ASN A 237 4.58 11.34 -14.35
N PHE A 238 3.97 11.17 -15.53
CA PHE A 238 4.59 10.44 -16.63
C PHE A 238 5.61 11.27 -17.41
N GLY A 239 6.80 10.71 -17.54
CA GLY A 239 7.83 11.18 -18.46
C GLY A 239 8.39 12.56 -18.12
N SER A 240 9.24 13.03 -19.01
CA SER A 240 9.86 14.36 -18.97
C SER A 240 9.58 15.12 -20.27
N GLN A 241 9.88 16.43 -20.29
CA GLN A 241 9.79 17.26 -21.49
C GLN A 241 8.40 17.22 -22.19
N GLY A 242 7.31 17.10 -21.41
CA GLY A 242 5.96 17.14 -21.95
C GLY A 242 5.39 15.79 -22.39
N ALA A 243 6.07 14.67 -22.15
CA ALA A 243 5.54 13.34 -22.48
C ALA A 243 4.21 13.02 -21.79
N TRP A 244 3.94 13.64 -20.63
CA TRP A 244 2.66 13.55 -19.92
C TRP A 244 1.47 14.02 -20.77
N GLN A 245 1.67 14.87 -21.78
CA GLN A 245 0.61 15.33 -22.69
C GLN A 245 0.00 14.20 -23.54
N ALA A 246 0.71 13.07 -23.65
CA ALA A 246 0.18 11.87 -24.31
C ALA A 246 -0.74 11.03 -23.41
N ILE A 247 -0.81 11.34 -22.11
CA ILE A 247 -1.70 10.66 -21.17
C ILE A 247 -3.11 11.27 -21.25
N PRO A 248 -4.14 10.49 -21.56
CA PRO A 248 -5.48 11.02 -21.78
C PRO A 248 -6.13 11.44 -20.46
N ASP A 249 -6.89 12.51 -20.49
CA ASP A 249 -7.82 12.96 -19.45
C ASP A 249 -7.28 12.86 -18.01
N LEU A 250 -6.13 13.51 -17.75
CA LEU A 250 -5.51 13.53 -16.42
C LEU A 250 -6.41 14.17 -15.34
N ALA A 251 -7.38 15.00 -15.74
CA ALA A 251 -8.32 15.62 -14.81
C ALA A 251 -9.27 14.56 -14.17
N HIS A 252 -9.53 13.46 -14.85
CA HIS A 252 -10.36 12.35 -14.37
C HIS A 252 -9.56 11.06 -14.28
N ILE A 253 -8.30 11.16 -13.86
CA ILE A 253 -7.38 10.04 -13.78
C ILE A 253 -7.98 8.89 -12.93
N GLY A 254 -7.93 7.66 -13.45
CA GLY A 254 -8.24 6.46 -12.70
C GLY A 254 -7.01 5.94 -11.97
N TYR A 255 -7.17 5.56 -10.72
CA TYR A 255 -6.07 5.01 -9.93
C TYR A 255 -5.83 3.54 -10.28
N PRO A 256 -4.58 3.06 -10.16
CA PRO A 256 -4.24 1.70 -10.54
C PRO A 256 -4.93 0.66 -9.65
N ILE A 257 -5.28 -0.46 -10.26
CA ILE A 257 -5.82 -1.66 -9.64
C ILE A 257 -4.94 -2.83 -10.05
N ALA A 258 -4.60 -3.70 -9.12
CA ALA A 258 -3.98 -4.98 -9.43
C ALA A 258 -4.97 -6.12 -9.19
N GLU A 259 -5.08 -7.04 -10.12
CA GLU A 259 -5.61 -8.38 -9.92
C GLU A 259 -4.45 -9.33 -9.76
N VAL A 260 -4.36 -9.99 -8.60
CA VAL A 260 -3.22 -10.84 -8.22
C VAL A 260 -3.72 -12.26 -7.99
N TRP A 261 -3.04 -13.24 -8.60
CA TRP A 261 -3.37 -14.66 -8.48
C TRP A 261 -2.53 -15.36 -7.41
N GLU A 262 -2.94 -16.57 -7.03
CA GLU A 262 -2.30 -17.38 -5.99
C GLU A 262 -0.82 -17.66 -6.26
N ASP A 263 -0.41 -17.70 -7.53
CA ASP A 263 0.98 -17.90 -7.96
C ASP A 263 1.85 -16.66 -7.87
N GLY A 264 1.24 -15.49 -7.57
CA GLY A 264 1.90 -14.18 -7.48
C GLY A 264 1.85 -13.38 -8.78
N SER A 265 1.48 -13.99 -9.91
CA SER A 265 1.29 -13.22 -11.15
C SER A 265 0.20 -12.16 -10.97
N ALA A 266 0.32 -11.04 -11.68
CA ALA A 266 -0.63 -9.95 -11.54
C ALA A 266 -1.00 -9.31 -12.88
N LEU A 267 -2.15 -8.65 -12.89
CA LEU A 267 -2.60 -7.78 -13.97
C LEU A 267 -2.82 -6.37 -13.40
N ILE A 268 -2.05 -5.42 -13.87
CA ILE A 268 -2.20 -4.01 -13.52
C ILE A 268 -3.20 -3.37 -14.49
N THR A 269 -4.20 -2.69 -13.95
CA THR A 269 -5.27 -2.04 -14.72
C THR A 269 -5.82 -0.83 -13.95
N LYS A 270 -6.95 -0.28 -14.36
CA LYS A 270 -7.70 0.77 -13.67
C LYS A 270 -9.21 0.61 -13.87
N ALA A 271 -10.02 1.40 -13.19
CA ALA A 271 -11.47 1.38 -13.40
C ALA A 271 -11.82 1.82 -14.83
N PRO A 272 -12.78 1.13 -15.50
CA PRO A 272 -13.20 1.49 -16.84
C PRO A 272 -13.82 2.89 -16.88
N GLY A 273 -13.64 3.59 -18.00
CA GLY A 273 -14.20 4.93 -18.22
C GLY A 273 -13.45 6.06 -17.49
N THR A 274 -12.35 5.79 -16.80
CA THR A 274 -11.51 6.79 -16.16
C THR A 274 -10.36 7.22 -17.09
N GLY A 275 -9.84 8.44 -16.86
CA GLY A 275 -8.64 8.96 -17.53
C GLY A 275 -7.34 8.28 -17.04
N GLY A 276 -6.21 8.82 -17.46
CA GLY A 276 -4.93 8.16 -17.24
C GLY A 276 -4.70 7.01 -18.23
N ARG A 277 -3.56 6.34 -18.09
CA ARG A 277 -3.17 5.20 -18.94
C ARG A 277 -2.37 4.17 -18.17
N ILE A 278 -2.74 2.90 -18.32
CA ILE A 278 -1.96 1.75 -17.88
C ILE A 278 -1.39 1.08 -19.14
N ASN A 279 -0.10 1.22 -19.36
CA ASN A 279 0.63 0.55 -20.45
C ASN A 279 2.04 0.18 -19.98
N PHE A 280 2.81 -0.44 -20.86
CA PHE A 280 4.18 -0.84 -20.56
C PHE A 280 5.03 0.34 -20.02
N ASP A 281 4.92 1.52 -20.61
CA ASP A 281 5.77 2.66 -20.26
C ASP A 281 5.39 3.27 -18.90
N THR A 282 4.10 3.43 -18.58
CA THR A 282 3.66 3.98 -17.30
C THR A 282 3.98 3.02 -16.14
N VAL A 283 3.75 1.72 -16.35
CA VAL A 283 4.07 0.69 -15.34
C VAL A 283 5.57 0.56 -15.14
N ARG A 284 6.36 0.55 -16.23
CA ARG A 284 7.83 0.51 -16.15
C ARG A 284 8.39 1.73 -15.44
N GLN A 285 7.85 2.92 -15.68
CA GLN A 285 8.29 4.14 -15.00
C GLN A 285 8.04 4.04 -13.49
N GLN A 286 6.86 3.57 -13.07
CA GLN A 286 6.57 3.36 -11.67
C GLN A 286 7.43 2.24 -11.06
N LEU A 287 7.67 1.16 -11.79
CA LEU A 287 8.52 0.06 -11.31
C LEU A 287 9.94 0.53 -10.96
N LEU A 288 10.47 1.49 -11.71
CA LEU A 288 11.84 2.01 -11.51
C LEU A 288 11.89 3.25 -10.60
N TYR A 289 10.74 3.74 -10.16
CA TYR A 289 10.66 4.93 -9.32
C TYR A 289 11.23 4.63 -7.92
N GLU A 290 12.13 5.50 -7.43
CA GLU A 290 12.77 5.37 -6.11
C GLU A 290 13.58 4.07 -5.87
N VAL A 291 13.87 3.31 -6.91
CA VAL A 291 14.66 2.09 -6.80
C VAL A 291 16.16 2.40 -6.97
N HIS A 292 16.92 2.26 -5.89
CA HIS A 292 18.37 2.48 -5.91
C HIS A 292 19.15 1.27 -6.41
N ASN A 293 18.72 0.07 -6.00
CA ASN A 293 19.32 -1.18 -6.43
C ASN A 293 18.22 -2.18 -6.83
N PRO A 294 18.02 -2.42 -8.14
CA PRO A 294 16.96 -3.32 -8.60
C PRO A 294 17.20 -4.79 -8.22
N HIS A 295 18.43 -5.17 -7.86
CA HIS A 295 18.74 -6.52 -7.40
C HIS A 295 18.63 -6.71 -5.88
N ALA A 296 18.34 -5.64 -5.14
CA ALA A 296 18.19 -5.70 -3.69
C ALA A 296 17.28 -4.56 -3.20
N TYR A 297 16.01 -4.63 -3.54
CA TYR A 297 15.00 -3.72 -2.97
C TYR A 297 14.60 -4.28 -1.60
N HIS A 298 15.07 -3.61 -0.55
CA HIS A 298 14.88 -4.04 0.83
C HIS A 298 13.50 -3.65 1.36
N SER A 299 12.81 -4.61 1.96
CA SER A 299 11.62 -4.37 2.78
C SER A 299 11.71 -5.16 4.08
N PRO A 300 10.89 -4.86 5.10
CA PRO A 300 10.82 -5.68 6.31
C PRO A 300 10.36 -7.12 6.06
N ASP A 301 9.65 -7.36 4.96
CA ASP A 301 9.00 -8.65 4.66
C ASP A 301 9.89 -9.54 3.81
N VAL A 302 10.51 -9.00 2.77
CA VAL A 302 11.35 -9.74 1.81
C VAL A 302 12.30 -8.79 1.11
N VAL A 303 13.45 -9.28 0.65
CA VAL A 303 14.33 -8.57 -0.29
C VAL A 303 13.97 -8.97 -1.69
N LEU A 304 13.54 -8.00 -2.51
CA LEU A 304 13.11 -8.22 -3.88
C LEU A 304 14.27 -8.03 -4.85
N ASP A 305 14.49 -9.00 -5.71
CA ASP A 305 15.29 -8.87 -6.94
C ASP A 305 14.37 -8.67 -8.13
N MET A 306 14.41 -7.50 -8.74
CA MET A 306 13.57 -7.13 -9.89
C MET A 306 14.11 -7.69 -11.22
N GLY A 307 15.26 -8.35 -11.22
CA GLY A 307 15.90 -8.84 -12.46
C GLY A 307 15.10 -9.89 -13.22
N GLY A 308 14.17 -10.59 -12.56
CA GLY A 308 13.28 -11.57 -13.17
C GLY A 308 11.95 -11.02 -13.66
N ILE A 309 11.59 -9.78 -13.30
CA ILE A 309 10.28 -9.19 -13.60
C ILE A 309 10.08 -9.03 -15.11
N GLN A 310 8.92 -9.48 -15.58
CA GLN A 310 8.47 -9.34 -16.95
C GLN A 310 7.16 -8.56 -17.00
N LEU A 311 7.11 -7.53 -17.83
CA LEU A 311 5.93 -6.74 -18.12
C LEU A 311 5.46 -7.02 -19.54
N LYS A 312 4.20 -7.40 -19.70
CA LYS A 312 3.57 -7.60 -21.00
C LYS A 312 2.35 -6.70 -21.12
N ASP A 313 2.41 -5.75 -22.04
CA ASP A 313 1.25 -4.92 -22.41
C ASP A 313 0.22 -5.78 -23.14
N GLU A 314 -0.98 -5.89 -22.62
CA GLU A 314 -2.10 -6.61 -23.21
C GLU A 314 -3.08 -5.66 -23.93
N GLY A 315 -2.78 -4.35 -23.95
CA GLY A 315 -3.68 -3.31 -24.47
C GLY A 315 -4.83 -2.99 -23.50
N ASP A 316 -5.65 -2.01 -23.84
CA ASP A 316 -6.85 -1.63 -23.09
C ASP A 316 -6.62 -1.40 -21.59
N ASP A 317 -5.57 -0.61 -21.27
CA ASP A 317 -5.16 -0.32 -19.90
C ASP A 317 -4.87 -1.59 -19.07
N ARG A 318 -4.15 -2.56 -19.66
CA ARG A 318 -3.84 -3.84 -19.03
C ARG A 318 -2.38 -4.23 -19.25
N VAL A 319 -1.63 -4.36 -18.16
CA VAL A 319 -0.25 -4.83 -18.17
C VAL A 319 -0.10 -6.04 -17.26
N ARG A 320 0.33 -7.17 -17.82
CA ARG A 320 0.62 -8.39 -17.10
C ARG A 320 2.01 -8.32 -16.48
N LEU A 321 2.08 -8.67 -15.19
CA LEU A 321 3.29 -8.79 -14.40
C LEU A 321 3.54 -10.26 -14.06
N THR A 322 4.74 -10.75 -14.35
CA THR A 322 5.23 -12.11 -14.00
C THR A 322 6.74 -12.07 -13.72
N GLY A 323 7.31 -13.18 -13.21
CA GLY A 323 8.75 -13.33 -12.99
C GLY A 323 9.17 -13.63 -11.58
#